data_96bfdc4aa03b952047f55da52b259043
#
_entry.id   96bfdc4aa03b952047f55da52b259043
#
_cell.length_a   1.000
_cell.length_b   1.000
_cell.length_c   1.000
_cell.angle_alpha   90.00
_cell.angle_beta   90.00
_cell.angle_gamma   90.00
#
_symmetry.space_group_name_H-M   'P 1'
#
loop_
_entity.id
_entity.type
_entity.pdbx_description
1 polymer ?
#
loop_
_entity_poly.entity_id
_entity_poly.type
_entity_poly.pdbx_seq_one_letter_code
_entity_poly.pdbx_strand_id
1 'polypeptide(L)'
;VTALDERKISMANVVVVGAQWGDEGKGKIVDWLSERADIIVRFQGGHNAGHTLVIDGKTYKLHALPSGVVRGGKLSVIGNGVVLDPWHLINEIKVVRDQGVDISSENLIIAENTPLILPIHGELDRAREDINKVAKIGTTGRGIGPAYEDKVGRRAVRVADLADRSTLEARIDRLLLHHNTLRRGM
;
A
#
# COMPACT_ATOMS: atom_id res chain seq x y z
N VAL A 1 -46.32 -12.66 -21.90
CA VAL A 1 -46.02 -11.64 -20.87
C VAL A 1 -44.62 -11.94 -20.38
N THR A 2 -43.65 -11.29 -20.99
CA THR A 2 -42.20 -11.43 -20.70
C THR A 2 -41.93 -10.64 -19.42
N ALA A 3 -41.51 -11.32 -18.36
CA ALA A 3 -40.96 -10.69 -17.17
C ALA A 3 -39.66 -10.01 -17.54
N LEU A 4 -39.66 -8.70 -17.55
CA LEU A 4 -38.43 -7.89 -17.55
C LEU A 4 -37.70 -8.15 -16.24
N ASP A 5 -36.58 -8.84 -16.35
CA ASP A 5 -35.61 -9.00 -15.27
C ASP A 5 -35.04 -7.61 -14.92
N GLU A 6 -35.68 -6.94 -13.98
CA GLU A 6 -35.15 -5.74 -13.33
C GLU A 6 -33.92 -6.15 -12.51
N ARG A 7 -32.77 -6.30 -13.17
CA ARG A 7 -31.48 -6.25 -12.47
C ARG A 7 -31.35 -4.86 -11.85
N LYS A 8 -31.81 -4.74 -10.61
CA LYS A 8 -31.45 -3.62 -9.76
C LYS A 8 -29.92 -3.58 -9.75
N ILE A 9 -29.35 -2.59 -10.43
CA ILE A 9 -27.95 -2.26 -10.29
C ILE A 9 -27.81 -1.73 -8.88
N SER A 10 -27.58 -2.63 -7.93
CA SER A 10 -27.25 -2.26 -6.55
C SER A 10 -25.78 -1.85 -6.54
N MET A 11 -25.53 -0.54 -6.62
CA MET A 11 -24.20 0.02 -6.33
C MET A 11 -23.97 -0.08 -4.83
N ALA A 12 -23.22 -1.06 -4.40
CA ALA A 12 -22.84 -1.24 -3.01
C ALA A 12 -21.33 -0.99 -2.83
N ASN A 13 -20.98 -0.03 -1.98
CA ASN A 13 -19.61 0.11 -1.51
C ASN A 13 -19.42 -0.75 -0.25
N VAL A 14 -18.41 -1.61 -0.25
CA VAL A 14 -18.09 -2.47 0.88
C VAL A 14 -16.73 -2.11 1.42
N VAL A 15 -16.63 -1.89 2.73
CA VAL A 15 -15.37 -1.65 3.43
C VAL A 15 -15.07 -2.84 4.33
N VAL A 16 -13.88 -3.43 4.17
CA VAL A 16 -13.40 -4.54 5.00
C VAL A 16 -12.34 -4.02 5.95
N VAL A 17 -12.64 -4.08 7.25
CA VAL A 17 -11.74 -3.62 8.32
C VAL A 17 -11.42 -4.78 9.23
N GLY A 18 -10.14 -4.96 9.61
CA GLY A 18 -9.73 -5.93 10.61
C GLY A 18 -10.02 -5.40 12.01
N ALA A 19 -10.69 -6.21 12.86
CA ALA A 19 -10.98 -5.89 14.24
C ALA A 19 -9.90 -6.39 15.20
N GLN A 20 -8.97 -7.20 14.72
CA GLN A 20 -7.84 -7.75 15.46
C GLN A 20 -6.52 -7.37 14.76
N TRP A 21 -5.41 -7.56 15.45
CA TRP A 21 -4.07 -7.23 14.95
C TRP A 21 -3.47 -8.40 14.16
N GLY A 22 -3.87 -8.53 12.89
CA GLY A 22 -3.40 -9.60 11.99
C GLY A 22 -4.13 -10.93 12.18
N ASP A 23 -3.86 -11.88 11.31
CA ASP A 23 -4.32 -13.28 11.31
C ASP A 23 -5.85 -13.52 11.40
N GLU A 24 -6.68 -12.47 11.32
CA GLU A 24 -8.14 -12.56 11.33
C GLU A 24 -8.75 -13.11 10.03
N GLY A 25 -7.92 -13.35 9.01
CA GLY A 25 -8.39 -13.88 7.72
C GLY A 25 -8.97 -12.83 6.77
N LYS A 26 -8.77 -11.54 7.05
CA LYS A 26 -9.25 -10.41 6.25
C LYS A 26 -8.88 -10.56 4.74
N GLY A 27 -7.69 -11.04 4.44
CA GLY A 27 -7.24 -11.24 3.06
C GLY A 27 -8.16 -12.18 2.26
N LYS A 28 -8.67 -13.26 2.88
CA LYS A 28 -9.59 -14.20 2.23
C LYS A 28 -10.95 -13.57 1.94
N ILE A 29 -11.45 -12.75 2.86
CA ILE A 29 -12.73 -12.05 2.68
C ILE A 29 -12.61 -11.00 1.57
N VAL A 30 -11.51 -10.24 1.56
CA VAL A 30 -11.24 -9.26 0.49
C VAL A 30 -11.12 -9.95 -0.87
N ASP A 31 -10.43 -11.09 -0.94
CA ASP A 31 -10.30 -11.85 -2.17
C ASP A 31 -11.66 -12.35 -2.68
N TRP A 32 -12.46 -12.94 -1.82
CA TRP A 32 -13.81 -13.39 -2.18
C TRP A 32 -14.71 -12.24 -2.66
N LEU A 33 -14.67 -11.09 -1.99
CA LEU A 33 -15.44 -9.90 -2.38
C LEU A 33 -14.92 -9.33 -3.71
N SER A 34 -13.61 -9.40 -3.97
CA SER A 34 -12.99 -8.86 -5.18
C SER A 34 -13.48 -9.54 -6.46
N GLU A 35 -14.00 -10.76 -6.38
CA GLU A 35 -14.63 -11.44 -7.52
C GLU A 35 -15.85 -10.68 -8.07
N ARG A 36 -16.58 -9.99 -7.19
CA ARG A 36 -17.84 -9.31 -7.49
C ARG A 36 -17.69 -7.79 -7.59
N ALA A 37 -16.53 -7.24 -7.22
CA ALA A 37 -16.29 -5.81 -7.27
C ALA A 37 -15.72 -5.41 -8.64
N ASP A 38 -16.08 -4.23 -9.11
CA ASP A 38 -15.50 -3.62 -10.31
C ASP A 38 -14.21 -2.87 -9.96
N ILE A 39 -14.15 -2.28 -8.76
CA ILE A 39 -13.01 -1.51 -8.26
C ILE A 39 -12.58 -2.05 -6.91
N ILE A 40 -11.29 -2.35 -6.77
CA ILE A 40 -10.69 -2.81 -5.52
C ILE A 40 -9.69 -1.76 -5.02
N VAL A 41 -9.97 -1.20 -3.84
CA VAL A 41 -9.17 -0.12 -3.26
C VAL A 41 -8.40 -0.62 -2.04
N ARG A 42 -7.09 -0.53 -2.09
CA ARG A 42 -6.27 -0.60 -0.89
C ARG A 42 -6.18 0.79 -0.29
N PHE A 43 -6.84 1.03 0.82
CA PHE A 43 -7.01 2.38 1.35
C PHE A 43 -6.02 2.75 2.46
N GLN A 44 -5.32 1.78 3.08
CA GLN A 44 -4.35 2.03 4.16
C GLN A 44 -3.30 0.93 4.28
N GLY A 45 -2.34 1.12 5.21
CA GLY A 45 -1.24 0.20 5.47
C GLY A 45 -0.05 0.44 4.55
N GLY A 46 0.86 -0.51 4.51
CA GLY A 46 2.03 -0.52 3.65
C GLY A 46 2.37 -1.95 3.23
N HIS A 47 3.60 -2.18 2.81
CA HIS A 47 4.07 -3.50 2.40
C HIS A 47 4.54 -4.40 3.57
N ASN A 48 4.25 -3.99 4.82
CA ASN A 48 4.62 -4.73 6.04
C ASN A 48 3.85 -6.05 6.22
N ALA A 49 2.64 -6.16 5.67
CA ALA A 49 1.83 -7.37 5.68
C ALA A 49 1.60 -7.85 4.25
N GLY A 50 1.68 -9.15 4.04
CA GLY A 50 1.37 -9.79 2.76
C GLY A 50 0.14 -10.67 2.88
N HIS A 51 -0.48 -10.94 1.76
CA HIS A 51 -1.53 -11.95 1.64
C HIS A 51 -1.27 -12.83 0.41
N THR A 52 -1.65 -14.08 0.54
CA THR A 52 -1.47 -15.07 -0.51
C THR A 52 -2.81 -15.39 -1.14
N LEU A 53 -2.89 -15.30 -2.46
CA LEU A 53 -4.05 -15.65 -3.27
C LEU A 53 -3.73 -16.89 -4.09
N VAL A 54 -4.72 -17.76 -4.26
CA VAL A 54 -4.63 -18.89 -5.19
C VAL A 54 -5.77 -18.76 -6.20
N ILE A 55 -5.41 -18.50 -7.45
CA ILE A 55 -6.35 -18.28 -8.55
C ILE A 55 -5.94 -19.21 -9.70
N ASP A 56 -6.85 -20.06 -10.15
CA ASP A 56 -6.62 -21.03 -11.24
C ASP A 56 -5.34 -21.87 -11.04
N GLY A 57 -5.09 -22.29 -9.79
CA GLY A 57 -3.92 -23.09 -9.41
C GLY A 57 -2.61 -22.31 -9.32
N LYS A 58 -2.60 -21.02 -9.62
CA LYS A 58 -1.42 -20.14 -9.47
C LYS A 58 -1.45 -19.43 -8.13
N THR A 59 -0.30 -19.34 -7.50
CA THR A 59 -0.14 -18.65 -6.19
C THR A 59 0.47 -17.27 -6.38
N TYR A 60 -0.23 -16.25 -5.92
CA TYR A 60 0.22 -14.87 -5.92
C TYR A 60 0.46 -14.39 -4.48
N LYS A 61 1.63 -13.83 -4.22
CA LYS A 61 1.97 -13.23 -2.92
C LYS A 61 2.00 -11.71 -3.08
N LEU A 62 0.97 -11.03 -2.59
CA LEU A 62 0.82 -9.59 -2.72
C LEU A 62 1.09 -8.89 -1.38
N HIS A 63 1.73 -7.72 -1.44
CA HIS A 63 2.04 -6.87 -0.30
C HIS A 63 1.48 -5.46 -0.47
N ALA A 64 1.93 -4.72 -1.50
CA ALA A 64 1.45 -3.38 -1.80
C ALA A 64 0.29 -3.38 -2.79
N LEU A 65 0.27 -4.32 -3.72
CA LEU A 65 -0.76 -4.42 -4.75
C LEU A 65 -2.13 -4.81 -4.14
N PRO A 66 -3.24 -4.20 -4.61
CA PRO A 66 -4.59 -4.65 -4.27
C PRO A 66 -4.88 -6.05 -4.83
N SER A 67 -5.73 -6.83 -4.16
CA SER A 67 -6.09 -8.21 -4.58
C SER A 67 -6.71 -8.27 -5.98
N GLY A 68 -7.35 -7.20 -6.42
CA GLY A 68 -8.00 -7.14 -7.74
C GLY A 68 -7.03 -7.18 -8.91
N VAL A 69 -5.75 -6.84 -8.70
CA VAL A 69 -4.76 -6.74 -9.79
C VAL A 69 -4.56 -8.06 -10.53
N VAL A 70 -4.70 -9.19 -9.84
CA VAL A 70 -4.54 -10.54 -10.41
C VAL A 70 -5.82 -11.09 -11.03
N ARG A 71 -6.89 -10.29 -11.05
CA ARG A 71 -8.19 -10.64 -11.65
C ARG A 71 -8.44 -9.75 -12.86
N GLY A 72 -8.57 -10.33 -14.04
CA GLY A 72 -8.83 -9.58 -15.26
C GLY A 72 -10.10 -8.72 -15.19
N GLY A 73 -10.07 -7.56 -15.87
CA GLY A 73 -11.24 -6.68 -16.00
C GLY A 73 -11.59 -5.88 -14.74
N LYS A 74 -10.70 -5.80 -13.75
CA LYS A 74 -10.89 -5.05 -12.50
C LYS A 74 -9.98 -3.83 -12.45
N LEU A 75 -10.49 -2.74 -11.89
CA LEU A 75 -9.66 -1.58 -11.57
C LEU A 75 -9.13 -1.71 -10.15
N SER A 76 -7.82 -1.65 -10.00
CA SER A 76 -7.14 -1.67 -8.71
C SER A 76 -6.62 -0.29 -8.36
N VAL A 77 -6.85 0.15 -7.12
CA VAL A 77 -6.46 1.49 -6.67
C VAL A 77 -5.64 1.41 -5.40
N ILE A 78 -4.48 2.05 -5.38
CA ILE A 78 -3.70 2.33 -4.17
C ILE A 78 -4.09 3.72 -3.70
N GLY A 79 -4.81 3.79 -2.58
CA GLY A 79 -5.34 5.03 -2.03
C GLY A 79 -4.33 5.82 -1.22
N ASN A 80 -4.63 7.07 -0.98
CA ASN A 80 -3.79 8.04 -0.25
C ASN A 80 -3.60 7.71 1.26
N GLY A 81 -4.34 6.76 1.80
CA GLY A 81 -4.13 6.24 3.15
C GLY A 81 -2.96 5.26 3.26
N VAL A 82 -2.51 4.70 2.14
CA VAL A 82 -1.34 3.81 2.07
C VAL A 82 -0.06 4.62 2.25
N VAL A 83 0.97 4.02 2.85
CA VAL A 83 2.36 4.47 2.75
C VAL A 83 3.08 3.51 1.79
N LEU A 84 3.62 4.03 0.71
CA LEU A 84 4.05 3.26 -0.44
C LEU A 84 5.56 3.28 -0.61
N ASP A 85 6.17 2.10 -0.57
CA ASP A 85 7.57 1.92 -0.99
C ASP A 85 7.60 1.75 -2.53
N PRO A 86 8.15 2.72 -3.28
CA PRO A 86 8.13 2.67 -4.74
C PRO A 86 9.00 1.54 -5.30
N TRP A 87 10.12 1.23 -4.67
CA TRP A 87 11.02 0.15 -5.13
C TRP A 87 10.38 -1.22 -4.90
N HIS A 88 9.76 -1.40 -3.73
CA HIS A 88 9.01 -2.62 -3.44
C HIS A 88 7.85 -2.82 -4.41
N LEU A 89 7.08 -1.75 -4.70
CA LEU A 89 5.97 -1.81 -5.64
C LEU A 89 6.44 -2.17 -7.06
N ILE A 90 7.51 -1.54 -7.56
CA ILE A 90 8.06 -1.84 -8.90
C ILE A 90 8.47 -3.30 -9.00
N ASN A 91 9.14 -3.83 -7.97
CA ASN A 91 9.55 -5.21 -7.94
C ASN A 91 8.34 -6.17 -7.86
N GLU A 92 7.35 -5.85 -7.05
CA GLU A 92 6.12 -6.64 -6.92
C GLU A 92 5.33 -6.69 -8.25
N ILE A 93 5.20 -5.54 -8.94
CA ILE A 93 4.60 -5.47 -10.28
C ILE A 93 5.35 -6.38 -11.25
N LYS A 94 6.69 -6.34 -11.24
CA LYS A 94 7.50 -7.20 -12.12
C LYS A 94 7.24 -8.67 -11.85
N VAL A 95 7.30 -9.10 -10.59
CA VAL A 95 7.06 -10.51 -10.20
C VAL A 95 5.67 -10.99 -10.64
N VAL A 96 4.65 -10.15 -10.48
CA VAL A 96 3.27 -10.51 -10.86
C VAL A 96 3.10 -10.53 -12.37
N ARG A 97 3.73 -9.61 -13.11
CA ARG A 97 3.76 -9.63 -14.58
C ARG A 97 4.46 -10.88 -15.14
N ASP A 98 5.56 -11.30 -14.53
CA ASP A 98 6.30 -12.52 -14.92
C ASP A 98 5.44 -13.79 -14.73
N GLN A 99 4.40 -13.73 -13.90
CA GLN A 99 3.39 -14.79 -13.75
C GLN A 99 2.24 -14.71 -14.79
N GLY A 100 2.31 -13.75 -15.73
CA GLY A 100 1.36 -13.61 -16.82
C GLY A 100 0.18 -12.67 -16.54
N VAL A 101 0.25 -11.86 -15.49
CA VAL A 101 -0.78 -10.84 -15.18
C VAL A 101 -0.46 -9.56 -15.92
N ASP A 102 -1.44 -9.02 -16.64
CA ASP A 102 -1.32 -7.68 -17.23
C ASP A 102 -1.56 -6.60 -16.16
N ILE A 103 -0.56 -5.77 -15.94
CA ILE A 103 -0.63 -4.60 -15.03
C ILE A 103 -0.19 -3.37 -15.81
N SER A 104 -1.10 -2.42 -15.98
CA SER A 104 -0.86 -1.18 -16.71
C SER A 104 -1.52 0.01 -16.00
N SER A 105 -1.35 1.21 -16.55
CA SER A 105 -2.06 2.40 -16.08
C SER A 105 -3.57 2.35 -16.29
N GLU A 106 -4.07 1.39 -17.04
CA GLU A 106 -5.51 1.21 -17.28
C GLU A 106 -6.19 0.42 -16.14
N ASN A 107 -5.44 -0.44 -15.44
CA ASN A 107 -5.99 -1.31 -14.40
C ASN A 107 -5.36 -1.15 -13.02
N LEU A 108 -4.27 -0.35 -12.88
CA LEU A 108 -3.68 0.02 -11.59
C LEU A 108 -3.50 1.53 -11.50
N ILE A 109 -4.20 2.15 -10.56
CA ILE A 109 -4.13 3.59 -10.27
C ILE A 109 -3.51 3.79 -8.89
N ILE A 110 -2.68 4.81 -8.76
CA ILE A 110 -2.10 5.25 -7.47
C ILE A 110 -2.54 6.69 -7.22
N ALA A 111 -3.09 6.95 -6.05
CA ALA A 111 -3.51 8.30 -5.68
C ALA A 111 -2.29 9.24 -5.58
N GLU A 112 -2.39 10.42 -6.14
CA GLU A 112 -1.30 11.41 -6.20
C GLU A 112 -0.76 11.81 -4.83
N ASN A 113 -1.63 11.85 -3.83
CA ASN A 113 -1.25 12.23 -2.45
C ASN A 113 -0.80 11.03 -1.60
N THR A 114 -0.59 9.85 -2.19
CA THR A 114 -0.02 8.70 -1.47
C THR A 114 1.40 9.03 -1.01
N PRO A 115 1.69 8.99 0.31
CA PRO A 115 3.03 9.25 0.81
C PRO A 115 3.97 8.09 0.50
N LEU A 116 5.22 8.43 0.21
CA LEU A 116 6.26 7.48 -0.11
C LEU A 116 7.05 7.08 1.13
N ILE A 117 7.40 5.80 1.20
CA ILE A 117 8.40 5.27 2.11
C ILE A 117 9.75 5.45 1.44
N LEU A 118 10.65 6.18 2.10
CA LEU A 118 12.02 6.38 1.65
C LEU A 118 12.98 5.55 2.51
N PRO A 119 14.22 5.29 2.08
CA PRO A 119 15.20 4.51 2.84
C PRO A 119 15.40 5.00 4.27
N ILE A 120 15.37 6.31 4.49
CA ILE A 120 15.50 6.93 5.83
C ILE A 120 14.42 6.44 6.81
N HIS A 121 13.19 6.17 6.35
CA HIS A 121 12.13 5.66 7.21
C HIS A 121 12.46 4.28 7.78
N GLY A 122 13.02 3.40 6.94
CA GLY A 122 13.48 2.07 7.39
C GLY A 122 14.66 2.16 8.37
N GLU A 123 15.58 3.10 8.15
CA GLU A 123 16.69 3.36 9.08
C GLU A 123 16.20 3.84 10.43
N LEU A 124 15.24 4.78 10.46
CA LEU A 124 14.63 5.30 11.69
C LEU A 124 13.87 4.20 12.45
N ASP A 125 13.12 3.38 11.73
CA ASP A 125 12.36 2.27 12.31
C ASP A 125 13.28 1.30 13.05
N ARG A 126 14.38 0.89 12.41
CA ARG A 126 15.41 0.03 13.01
C ARG A 126 16.14 0.71 14.17
N ALA A 127 16.56 1.97 14.01
CA ALA A 127 17.26 2.68 15.05
C ALA A 127 16.42 2.81 16.33
N ARG A 128 15.13 3.07 16.20
CA ARG A 128 14.19 3.14 17.34
C ARG A 128 14.02 1.80 18.05
N GLU A 129 13.97 0.69 17.31
CA GLU A 129 13.90 -0.66 17.88
C GLU A 129 15.21 -1.02 18.63
N ASP A 130 16.36 -0.60 18.11
CA ASP A 130 17.66 -0.89 18.72
C ASP A 130 17.89 -0.10 20.04
N ILE A 131 17.41 1.16 20.12
CA ILE A 131 17.51 1.99 21.31
C ILE A 131 16.58 1.47 22.42
N ASN A 132 15.40 1.01 22.07
CA ASN A 132 14.38 0.51 23.00
C ASN A 132 14.61 -0.96 23.38
N LYS A 133 15.76 -1.29 23.98
CA LYS A 133 16.07 -2.66 24.39
C LYS A 133 15.06 -3.26 25.38
N VAL A 134 14.35 -2.45 26.13
CA VAL A 134 13.42 -2.87 27.21
C VAL A 134 11.96 -2.95 26.74
N ALA A 135 11.57 -2.15 25.73
CA ALA A 135 10.19 -2.07 25.24
C ALA A 135 10.16 -2.08 23.72
N LYS A 136 10.65 -3.18 23.10
CA LYS A 136 10.56 -3.34 21.66
C LYS A 136 9.10 -3.41 21.22
N ILE A 137 8.74 -2.62 20.21
CA ILE A 137 7.41 -2.67 19.59
C ILE A 137 7.27 -3.93 18.71
N GLY A 138 8.40 -4.46 18.21
CA GLY A 138 8.42 -5.60 17.28
C GLY A 138 8.04 -5.17 15.86
N THR A 139 8.53 -4.01 15.43
CA THR A 139 8.26 -3.51 14.06
C THR A 139 8.92 -4.40 13.00
N THR A 140 8.44 -4.30 11.76
CA THR A 140 9.06 -5.02 10.65
C THR A 140 10.33 -4.36 10.11
N GLY A 141 10.73 -3.20 10.65
CA GLY A 141 11.89 -2.42 10.21
C GLY A 141 11.73 -1.82 8.79
N ARG A 142 10.50 -1.78 8.27
CA ARG A 142 10.19 -1.34 6.90
C ARG A 142 9.83 0.14 6.79
N GLY A 143 9.88 0.87 7.89
CA GLY A 143 9.64 2.32 7.91
C GLY A 143 8.18 2.73 7.80
N ILE A 144 7.23 1.84 8.07
CA ILE A 144 5.80 2.12 7.98
C ILE A 144 5.39 3.21 8.97
N GLY A 145 5.74 3.06 10.26
CA GLY A 145 5.47 4.03 11.31
C GLY A 145 6.04 5.41 11.01
N PRO A 146 7.35 5.53 10.77
CA PRO A 146 7.98 6.80 10.43
C PRO A 146 7.40 7.50 9.19
N ALA A 147 7.00 6.73 8.15
CA ALA A 147 6.33 7.30 6.98
C ALA A 147 4.93 7.85 7.32
N TYR A 148 4.18 7.20 8.20
CA TYR A 148 2.92 7.75 8.71
C TYR A 148 3.13 9.00 9.58
N GLU A 149 4.17 9.05 10.41
CA GLU A 149 4.53 10.24 11.17
C GLU A 149 4.79 11.43 10.22
N ASP A 150 5.54 11.20 9.13
CA ASP A 150 5.81 12.25 8.17
C ASP A 150 4.56 12.67 7.38
N LYS A 151 3.66 11.73 7.08
CA LYS A 151 2.36 12.04 6.49
C LYS A 151 1.58 13.01 7.37
N VAL A 152 1.41 12.67 8.66
CA VAL A 152 0.66 13.50 9.61
C VAL A 152 1.41 14.80 9.92
N GLY A 153 2.74 14.74 10.04
CA GLY A 153 3.63 15.90 10.23
C GLY A 153 3.79 16.80 9.00
N ARG A 154 3.11 16.49 7.87
CA ARG A 154 3.14 17.25 6.61
C ARG A 154 4.55 17.39 6.02
N ARG A 155 5.41 16.39 6.22
CA ARG A 155 6.78 16.32 5.69
C ARG A 155 6.93 15.29 4.60
N ALA A 156 5.96 14.38 4.46
CA ALA A 156 6.04 13.28 3.50
C ALA A 156 6.28 13.75 2.08
N VAL A 157 7.15 13.05 1.38
CA VAL A 157 7.21 13.05 -0.07
C VAL A 157 6.04 12.21 -0.59
N ARG A 158 5.37 12.66 -1.63
CA ARG A 158 4.17 12.04 -2.20
C ARG A 158 4.39 11.63 -3.65
N VAL A 159 3.52 10.79 -4.17
CA VAL A 159 3.57 10.38 -5.59
C VAL A 159 3.56 11.59 -6.53
N ALA A 160 2.72 12.60 -6.28
CA ALA A 160 2.68 13.82 -7.09
C ALA A 160 4.03 14.57 -7.14
N ASP A 161 4.83 14.51 -6.08
CA ASP A 161 6.12 15.21 -6.03
C ASP A 161 7.15 14.60 -7.02
N LEU A 162 6.92 13.36 -7.49
CA LEU A 162 7.78 12.71 -8.49
C LEU A 162 7.68 13.33 -9.89
N ALA A 163 6.64 14.11 -10.16
CA ALA A 163 6.41 14.73 -11.45
C ALA A 163 7.37 15.91 -11.71
N ASP A 164 7.89 16.54 -10.67
CA ASP A 164 8.83 17.66 -10.79
C ASP A 164 10.05 17.46 -9.88
N ARG A 165 11.22 17.39 -10.50
CA ARG A 165 12.48 17.11 -9.83
C ARG A 165 12.84 18.16 -8.78
N SER A 166 12.61 19.44 -9.07
CA SER A 166 12.95 20.53 -8.14
C SER A 166 12.10 20.49 -6.88
N THR A 167 10.81 20.24 -7.04
CA THR A 167 9.88 20.01 -5.92
C THR A 167 10.28 18.79 -5.11
N LEU A 168 10.64 17.68 -5.76
CA LEU A 168 11.07 16.44 -5.11
C LEU A 168 12.33 16.69 -4.26
N GLU A 169 13.37 17.32 -4.81
CA GLU A 169 14.61 17.64 -4.12
C GLU A 169 14.34 18.51 -2.87
N ALA A 170 13.57 19.59 -3.00
CA ALA A 170 13.21 20.45 -1.87
C ALA A 170 12.42 19.72 -0.77
N ARG A 171 11.55 18.78 -1.15
CA ARG A 171 10.81 17.93 -0.21
C ARG A 171 11.71 16.97 0.55
N ILE A 172 12.64 16.32 -0.17
CA ILE A 172 13.63 15.40 0.41
C ILE A 172 14.53 16.17 1.37
N ASP A 173 15.06 17.32 0.99
CA ASP A 173 15.93 18.14 1.84
C ASP A 173 15.25 18.55 3.15
N ARG A 174 14.00 18.99 3.05
CA ARG A 174 13.20 19.35 4.23
C ARG A 174 12.97 18.15 5.16
N LEU A 175 12.67 16.98 4.59
CA LEU A 175 12.47 15.73 5.34
C LEU A 175 13.78 15.32 6.03
N LEU A 176 14.90 15.32 5.30
CA LEU A 176 16.21 14.96 5.82
C LEU A 176 16.70 15.94 6.89
N LEU A 177 16.46 17.23 6.73
CA LEU A 177 16.79 18.22 7.76
C LEU A 177 16.12 17.87 9.09
N HIS A 178 14.83 17.54 9.06
CA HIS A 178 14.09 17.14 10.27
C HIS A 178 14.66 15.87 10.91
N HIS A 179 14.80 14.82 10.13
CA HIS A 179 15.24 13.52 10.65
C HIS A 179 16.72 13.50 11.06
N ASN A 180 17.60 14.20 10.35
CA ASN A 180 19.00 14.33 10.73
C ASN A 180 19.17 15.12 12.04
N THR A 181 18.30 16.11 12.28
CA THR A 181 18.31 16.84 13.57
C THR A 181 17.91 15.90 14.72
N LEU A 182 16.88 15.09 14.54
CA LEU A 182 16.48 14.10 15.56
C LEU A 182 17.56 13.03 15.79
N ARG A 183 18.15 12.49 14.72
CA ARG A 183 19.20 11.45 14.82
C ARG A 183 20.45 11.91 15.54
N ARG A 184 20.78 13.21 15.53
CA ARG A 184 21.91 13.74 16.29
C ARG A 184 21.67 13.77 17.79
N GLY A 185 20.42 13.70 18.23
CA GLY A 185 20.03 13.65 19.64
C GLY A 185 19.76 12.23 20.16
N MET A 186 19.79 11.25 19.27
CA MET A 186 19.65 9.82 19.60
C MET A 186 21.02 9.17 19.82
#